data_8b94b43d416b05110510fc327e0f00d3
#
_entry.id   8b94b43d416b05110510fc327e0f00d3
#
_cell.length_a   1.000
_cell.length_b   1.000
_cell.length_c   1.000
_cell.angle_alpha   90.00
_cell.angle_beta   90.00
_cell.angle_gamma   90.00
#
_symmetry.space_group_name_H-M   'P 1'
#
loop_
_entity.id
_entity.type
_entity.pdbx_description
1 polymer ?
#
loop_
_entity_poly.entity_id
_entity_poly.type
_entity_poly.pdbx_seq_one_letter_code
_entity_poly.pdbx_strand_id
1 'polypeptide(L)'
;MGKLYVAYGSNLNMRQMKGRCPESVFLGTGVIEDHELQFKGSVYGAHATIAPKEGSTVPVGIWTIQKRDEKRLDLYEGHNPKGYSYYDKRYIPVQMDDGRTVSGMVYIMDRKMDFGQPTRGYYETVQEGYKNCGLDLRVLEQALQESVQQAQHRMMQEPVAPW
;
A
#
# COMPACT_ATOMS: atom_id res chain seq x y z
N MET A 1 -17.88 7.35 16.13
CA MET A 1 -16.49 7.80 15.91
C MET A 1 -15.85 7.00 14.77
N GLY A 2 -15.07 7.66 13.94
CA GLY A 2 -14.39 7.02 12.82
C GLY A 2 -13.19 6.20 13.28
N LYS A 3 -12.84 5.24 12.44
CA LYS A 3 -11.64 4.42 12.58
C LYS A 3 -10.48 5.10 11.84
N LEU A 4 -9.25 4.93 12.32
CA LEU A 4 -8.07 5.42 11.60
C LEU A 4 -7.69 4.44 10.50
N TYR A 5 -7.59 4.95 9.29
CA TYR A 5 -7.15 4.22 8.10
C TYR A 5 -5.83 4.79 7.59
N VAL A 6 -4.88 3.91 7.28
CA VAL A 6 -3.54 4.25 6.84
C VAL A 6 -3.35 3.81 5.40
N ALA A 7 -3.08 4.76 4.52
CA ALA A 7 -2.82 4.50 3.10
C ALA A 7 -1.34 4.72 2.78
N TYR A 8 -0.79 3.82 1.99
CA TYR A 8 0.58 3.90 1.48
C TYR A 8 0.66 3.74 -0.04
N GLY A 9 -0.44 3.42 -0.69
CA GLY A 9 -0.54 3.15 -2.12
C GLY A 9 -1.54 4.06 -2.82
N SER A 10 -2.42 3.49 -3.63
CA SER A 10 -3.33 4.29 -4.49
C SER A 10 -4.30 5.19 -3.72
N ASN A 11 -4.66 4.84 -2.49
CA ASN A 11 -5.56 5.67 -1.67
C ASN A 11 -4.88 6.91 -1.08
N LEU A 12 -3.57 7.08 -1.28
CA LEU A 12 -2.90 8.37 -1.08
C LEU A 12 -3.41 9.42 -2.07
N ASN A 13 -3.93 8.99 -3.20
CA ASN A 13 -4.54 9.86 -4.19
C ASN A 13 -5.84 10.43 -3.65
N MET A 14 -5.86 11.73 -3.40
CA MET A 14 -6.97 12.42 -2.75
C MET A 14 -8.28 12.29 -3.55
N ARG A 15 -8.19 12.36 -4.88
CA ARG A 15 -9.35 12.21 -5.75
C ARG A 15 -9.94 10.82 -5.67
N GLN A 16 -9.07 9.79 -5.72
CA GLN A 16 -9.51 8.40 -5.61
C GLN A 16 -10.11 8.10 -4.25
N MET A 17 -9.44 8.55 -3.18
CA MET A 17 -9.92 8.33 -1.82
C MET A 17 -11.28 9.00 -1.59
N LYS A 18 -11.46 10.21 -2.09
CA LYS A 18 -12.76 10.92 -2.00
C LYS A 18 -13.87 10.16 -2.72
N GLY A 19 -13.58 9.55 -3.86
CA GLY A 19 -14.55 8.74 -4.59
C GLY A 19 -14.90 7.43 -3.89
N ARG A 20 -13.91 6.76 -3.32
CA ARG A 20 -14.08 5.48 -2.61
C ARG A 20 -14.72 5.66 -1.22
N CYS A 21 -14.29 6.68 -0.51
CA CYS A 21 -14.68 6.95 0.88
C CYS A 21 -15.12 8.39 1.04
N PRO A 22 -16.36 8.74 0.60
CA PRO A 22 -16.81 10.13 0.61
C PRO A 22 -16.91 10.76 2.01
N GLU A 23 -17.05 9.93 3.04
CA GLU A 23 -17.16 10.39 4.42
C GLU A 23 -15.82 10.45 5.15
N SER A 24 -14.72 10.07 4.46
CA SER A 24 -13.38 10.10 5.06
C SER A 24 -12.87 11.52 5.25
N VAL A 25 -12.07 11.69 6.30
CA VAL A 25 -11.42 12.97 6.61
C VAL A 25 -9.91 12.74 6.71
N PHE A 26 -9.15 13.47 5.91
CA PHE A 26 -7.69 13.42 5.94
C PHE A 26 -7.18 14.12 7.21
N LEU A 27 -6.34 13.39 7.98
CA LEU A 27 -5.78 13.91 9.23
C LEU A 27 -4.36 14.41 9.10
N GLY A 28 -3.60 13.86 8.17
CA GLY A 28 -2.18 14.21 8.01
C GLY A 28 -1.36 13.05 7.52
N THR A 29 -0.05 13.23 7.55
CA THR A 29 0.94 12.27 7.10
C THR A 29 1.74 11.71 8.28
N GLY A 30 2.44 10.63 8.00
CA GLY A 30 3.31 9.97 8.96
C GLY A 30 4.16 8.92 8.30
N VAL A 31 4.74 8.03 9.11
CA VAL A 31 5.54 6.90 8.63
C VAL A 31 5.20 5.63 9.39
N ILE A 32 5.33 4.50 8.70
CA ILE A 32 5.38 3.17 9.32
C ILE A 32 6.84 2.78 9.40
N GLU A 33 7.34 2.58 10.62
CA GLU A 33 8.73 2.21 10.86
C GLU A 33 8.96 0.72 10.61
N ASP A 34 10.21 0.37 10.27
CA ASP A 34 10.67 -1.01 10.09
C ASP A 34 9.87 -1.79 9.04
N HIS A 35 9.47 -1.09 8.00
CA HIS A 35 8.79 -1.63 6.83
C HIS A 35 9.33 -0.99 5.56
N GLU A 36 9.20 -1.69 4.44
CA GLU A 36 9.49 -1.15 3.13
C GLU A 36 8.30 -1.29 2.18
N LEU A 37 8.18 -0.36 1.25
CA LEU A 37 7.20 -0.39 0.18
C LEU A 37 7.66 -1.38 -0.90
N GLN A 38 6.74 -2.20 -1.38
CA GLN A 38 6.99 -3.20 -2.44
C GLN A 38 5.81 -3.22 -3.40
N PHE A 39 6.07 -3.67 -4.63
CA PHE A 39 5.02 -3.96 -5.61
C PHE A 39 4.95 -5.46 -5.82
N LYS A 40 3.81 -6.07 -5.55
CA LYS A 40 3.58 -7.52 -5.56
C LYS A 40 2.19 -7.87 -6.07
N GLY A 41 1.94 -9.16 -6.25
CA GLY A 41 0.64 -9.73 -6.57
C GLY A 41 0.58 -10.36 -7.95
N SER A 42 1.22 -9.74 -8.93
CA SER A 42 1.30 -10.26 -10.30
C SER A 42 2.58 -9.72 -10.93
N VAL A 43 3.21 -10.51 -11.78
CA VAL A 43 4.43 -10.09 -12.51
C VAL A 43 4.15 -8.83 -13.33
N TYR A 44 2.99 -8.78 -13.96
CA TYR A 44 2.49 -7.59 -14.63
C TYR A 44 1.15 -7.19 -14.01
N GLY A 45 1.03 -5.94 -13.59
CA GLY A 45 -0.15 -5.46 -12.88
C GLY A 45 -0.06 -5.64 -11.36
N ALA A 46 1.14 -5.56 -10.81
CA ALA A 46 1.38 -5.58 -9.36
C ALA A 46 0.77 -4.37 -8.66
N HIS A 47 0.49 -4.53 -7.38
CA HIS A 47 -0.03 -3.47 -6.53
C HIS A 47 0.92 -3.22 -5.36
N ALA A 48 0.79 -2.04 -4.74
CA ALA A 48 1.61 -1.67 -3.59
C ALA A 48 1.25 -2.51 -2.37
N THR A 49 2.27 -2.93 -1.64
CA THR A 49 2.17 -3.54 -0.32
C THR A 49 3.36 -3.12 0.52
N ILE A 50 3.37 -3.47 1.79
CA ILE A 50 4.50 -3.23 2.68
C ILE A 50 4.93 -4.54 3.32
N ALA A 51 6.21 -4.64 3.66
CA ALA A 51 6.76 -5.80 4.32
C ALA A 51 7.77 -5.37 5.38
N PRO A 52 7.94 -6.16 6.46
CA PRO A 52 8.93 -5.83 7.48
C PRO A 52 10.33 -5.73 6.90
N LYS A 53 11.03 -4.64 7.27
CA LYS A 53 12.44 -4.43 6.97
C LYS A 53 13.03 -3.47 7.98
N GLU A 54 13.90 -3.98 8.84
CA GLU A 54 14.54 -3.19 9.87
C GLU A 54 15.27 -1.97 9.27
N GLY A 55 15.06 -0.80 9.87
CA GLY A 55 15.69 0.44 9.46
C GLY A 55 15.04 1.17 8.29
N SER A 56 14.09 0.57 7.60
CA SER A 56 13.33 1.23 6.52
C SER A 56 12.04 1.83 7.04
N THR A 57 11.53 2.84 6.34
CA THR A 57 10.27 3.49 6.68
C THR A 57 9.39 3.63 5.43
N VAL A 58 8.07 3.58 5.64
CA VAL A 58 7.10 3.80 4.57
C VAL A 58 6.31 5.07 4.87
N PRO A 59 6.35 6.07 3.99
CA PRO A 59 5.53 7.26 4.16
C PRO A 59 4.06 6.94 3.91
N VAL A 60 3.18 7.52 4.72
CA VAL A 60 1.74 7.23 4.69
C VAL A 60 0.89 8.48 4.85
N GLY A 61 -0.36 8.38 4.41
CA GLY A 61 -1.43 9.30 4.77
C GLY A 61 -2.40 8.62 5.72
N ILE A 62 -2.98 9.41 6.62
CA ILE A 62 -3.92 8.93 7.63
C ILE A 62 -5.26 9.62 7.48
N TRP A 63 -6.33 8.83 7.46
CA TRP A 63 -7.72 9.30 7.39
C TRP A 63 -8.54 8.75 8.55
N THR A 64 -9.58 9.48 8.95
CA THR A 64 -10.69 8.85 9.66
C THR A 64 -11.69 8.34 8.63
N ILE A 65 -12.22 7.15 8.87
CA ILE A 65 -13.23 6.54 8.00
C ILE A 65 -14.40 6.05 8.83
N GLN A 66 -15.59 6.03 8.22
CA GLN A 66 -16.80 5.48 8.81
C GLN A 66 -16.97 4.01 8.42
N LYS A 67 -17.91 3.32 9.06
CA LYS A 67 -18.18 1.91 8.75
C LYS A 67 -18.52 1.66 7.27
N ARG A 68 -19.24 2.58 6.64
CA ARG A 68 -19.57 2.48 5.21
C ARG A 68 -18.31 2.54 4.34
N ASP A 69 -17.39 3.43 4.70
CA ASP A 69 -16.12 3.57 4.00
C ASP A 69 -15.28 2.30 4.15
N GLU A 70 -15.23 1.74 5.35
CA GLU A 70 -14.49 0.50 5.60
C GLU A 70 -15.03 -0.66 4.76
N LYS A 71 -16.35 -0.80 4.64
CA LYS A 71 -16.97 -1.81 3.79
C LYS A 71 -16.59 -1.64 2.32
N ARG A 72 -16.54 -0.40 1.84
CA ARG A 72 -16.12 -0.10 0.47
C ARG A 72 -14.65 -0.42 0.26
N LEU A 73 -13.79 -0.05 1.21
CA LEU A 73 -12.36 -0.39 1.15
C LEU A 73 -12.16 -1.90 1.13
N ASP A 74 -12.87 -2.66 1.97
CA ASP A 74 -12.78 -4.12 1.98
C ASP A 74 -13.06 -4.71 0.59
N LEU A 75 -14.05 -4.18 -0.12
CA LEU A 75 -14.36 -4.61 -1.48
C LEU A 75 -13.25 -4.24 -2.47
N TYR A 76 -12.76 -3.00 -2.44
CA TYR A 76 -11.69 -2.55 -3.34
C TYR A 76 -10.38 -3.29 -3.10
N GLU A 77 -10.07 -3.61 -1.85
CA GLU A 77 -8.84 -4.30 -1.46
C GLU A 77 -8.97 -5.83 -1.56
N GLY A 78 -10.13 -6.34 -1.90
CA GLY A 78 -10.34 -7.79 -1.98
C GLY A 78 -10.17 -8.48 -0.63
N HIS A 79 -10.57 -7.82 0.45
CA HIS A 79 -10.54 -8.38 1.79
C HIS A 79 -11.81 -9.18 2.07
N ASN A 80 -11.65 -10.46 2.39
CA ASN A 80 -12.76 -11.35 2.72
C ASN A 80 -12.45 -12.11 4.03
N PRO A 81 -13.12 -11.77 5.14
CA PRO A 81 -12.84 -12.42 6.43
C PRO A 81 -13.22 -13.90 6.46
N LYS A 82 -14.02 -14.38 5.49
CA LYS A 82 -14.48 -15.76 5.43
C LYS A 82 -13.79 -16.63 4.39
N GLY A 83 -12.75 -16.11 3.70
CA GLY A 83 -12.08 -16.85 2.64
C GLY A 83 -10.76 -16.21 2.23
N TYR A 84 -10.38 -16.40 0.96
CA TYR A 84 -9.15 -15.81 0.42
C TYR A 84 -9.27 -14.29 0.34
N SER A 85 -8.24 -13.61 0.84
CA SER A 85 -8.11 -12.16 0.73
C SER A 85 -6.88 -11.79 -0.10
N TYR A 86 -7.06 -10.87 -1.05
CA TYR A 86 -5.93 -10.27 -1.78
C TYR A 86 -5.10 -9.41 -0.84
N TYR A 87 -5.76 -8.59 -0.01
CA TYR A 87 -5.15 -7.86 1.10
C TYR A 87 -5.77 -8.29 2.41
N ASP A 88 -4.93 -8.50 3.42
CA ASP A 88 -5.36 -8.73 4.79
C ASP A 88 -5.38 -7.42 5.57
N LYS A 89 -6.33 -7.30 6.46
CA LYS A 89 -6.47 -6.14 7.34
C LYS A 89 -5.62 -6.33 8.59
N ARG A 90 -4.81 -5.34 8.91
CA ARG A 90 -3.95 -5.31 10.10
C ARG A 90 -4.09 -3.98 10.82
N TYR A 91 -3.69 -3.97 12.08
CA TYR A 91 -3.59 -2.75 12.89
C TYR A 91 -2.15 -2.61 13.34
N ILE A 92 -1.51 -1.54 12.94
CA ILE A 92 -0.09 -1.32 13.22
C ILE A 92 0.16 0.09 13.75
N PRO A 93 1.25 0.29 14.53
CA PRO A 93 1.61 1.62 14.99
C PRO A 93 2.12 2.48 13.83
N VAL A 94 1.70 3.75 13.83
CA VAL A 94 2.10 4.76 12.84
C VAL A 94 2.61 5.97 13.59
N GLN A 95 3.77 6.46 13.20
CA GLN A 95 4.34 7.71 13.72
C GLN A 95 3.81 8.86 12.87
N MET A 96 2.95 9.69 13.44
CA MET A 96 2.44 10.88 12.74
C MET A 96 3.48 12.01 12.77
N ASP A 97 3.45 12.86 11.75
CA ASP A 97 4.38 14.00 11.65
C ASP A 97 4.24 15.01 12.79
N ASP A 98 3.08 15.03 13.46
CA ASP A 98 2.83 15.87 14.64
C ASP A 98 3.41 15.29 15.95
N GLY A 99 4.11 14.16 15.88
CA GLY A 99 4.75 13.50 17.02
C GLY A 99 3.91 12.45 17.72
N ARG A 100 2.65 12.27 17.35
CA ARG A 100 1.79 11.24 17.95
C ARG A 100 2.07 9.88 17.34
N THR A 101 2.00 8.82 18.18
CA THR A 101 1.94 7.43 17.71
C THR A 101 0.49 6.96 17.80
N VAL A 102 -0.04 6.46 16.69
CA VAL A 102 -1.42 5.97 16.62
C VAL A 102 -1.44 4.55 16.08
N SER A 103 -2.44 3.77 16.46
CA SER A 103 -2.70 2.46 15.84
C SER A 103 -3.69 2.66 14.71
N GLY A 104 -3.31 2.29 13.51
CA GLY A 104 -4.14 2.48 12.31
C GLY A 104 -4.41 1.17 11.59
N MET A 105 -5.56 1.12 10.94
CA MET A 105 -5.96 0.03 10.07
C MET A 105 -5.23 0.14 8.73
N VAL A 106 -4.60 -0.94 8.31
CA VAL A 106 -3.86 -0.99 7.05
C VAL A 106 -4.14 -2.31 6.33
N TYR A 107 -4.15 -2.27 5.02
CA TYR A 107 -4.28 -3.47 4.18
C TYR A 107 -2.91 -3.89 3.70
N ILE A 108 -2.53 -5.14 3.98
CA ILE A 108 -1.21 -5.70 3.66
C ILE A 108 -1.40 -7.02 2.90
N MET A 109 -0.66 -7.16 1.82
CA MET A 109 -0.64 -8.38 1.01
C MET A 109 0.20 -9.45 1.69
N ASP A 110 -0.14 -10.74 1.47
CA ASP A 110 0.69 -11.86 1.97
C ASP A 110 2.12 -11.73 1.43
N ARG A 111 3.10 -11.96 2.30
CA ARG A 111 4.53 -11.87 1.94
C ARG A 111 4.96 -12.86 0.85
N LYS A 112 4.21 -13.94 0.68
CA LYS A 112 4.50 -14.96 -0.34
C LYS A 112 4.11 -14.53 -1.75
N MET A 113 3.38 -13.44 -1.89
CA MET A 113 3.01 -12.92 -3.21
C MET A 113 4.26 -12.52 -3.99
N ASP A 114 4.21 -12.72 -5.30
CA ASP A 114 5.33 -12.44 -6.18
C ASP A 114 5.54 -10.95 -6.39
N PHE A 115 6.82 -10.55 -6.46
CA PHE A 115 7.18 -9.23 -6.95
C PHE A 115 6.75 -9.06 -8.40
N GLY A 116 6.42 -7.84 -8.78
CA GLY A 116 6.02 -7.53 -10.14
C GLY A 116 6.12 -6.06 -10.46
N GLN A 117 5.72 -5.74 -11.68
CA GLN A 117 5.67 -4.39 -12.18
C GLN A 117 4.22 -3.90 -12.16
N PRO A 118 3.92 -2.75 -11.54
CA PRO A 118 2.59 -2.16 -11.61
C PRO A 118 2.27 -1.71 -13.02
N THR A 119 0.99 -1.62 -13.37
CA THR A 119 0.59 -0.95 -14.59
C THR A 119 0.96 0.53 -14.50
N ARG A 120 1.16 1.16 -15.65
CA ARG A 120 1.47 2.59 -15.71
C ARG A 120 0.38 3.43 -15.03
N GLY A 121 -0.89 3.13 -15.32
CA GLY A 121 -2.02 3.88 -14.75
C GLY A 121 -2.09 3.76 -13.23
N TYR A 122 -1.88 2.57 -12.68
CA TYR A 122 -1.85 2.37 -11.24
C TYR A 122 -0.69 3.14 -10.59
N TYR A 123 0.52 3.02 -11.17
CA TYR A 123 1.70 3.72 -10.66
C TYR A 123 1.51 5.24 -10.67
N GLU A 124 0.97 5.79 -11.76
CA GLU A 124 0.68 7.22 -11.87
C GLU A 124 -0.35 7.68 -10.81
N THR A 125 -1.32 6.84 -10.49
CA THR A 125 -2.29 7.12 -9.42
C THR A 125 -1.61 7.23 -8.07
N VAL A 126 -0.69 6.31 -7.75
CA VAL A 126 0.11 6.36 -6.52
C VAL A 126 1.03 7.58 -6.49
N GLN A 127 1.68 7.86 -7.63
CA GLN A 127 2.57 9.02 -7.80
C GLN A 127 1.84 10.33 -7.50
N GLU A 128 0.64 10.50 -8.05
CA GLU A 128 -0.20 11.65 -7.79
C GLU A 128 -0.57 11.74 -6.31
N GLY A 129 -0.86 10.60 -5.68
CA GLY A 129 -1.12 10.51 -4.25
C GLY A 129 0.06 11.00 -3.40
N TYR A 130 1.28 10.61 -3.76
CA TYR A 130 2.51 11.11 -3.12
C TYR A 130 2.60 12.64 -3.21
N LYS A 131 2.32 13.19 -4.39
CA LYS A 131 2.29 14.64 -4.61
C LYS A 131 1.21 15.33 -3.78
N ASN A 132 -0.01 14.76 -3.76
CA ASN A 132 -1.12 15.29 -2.97
C ASN A 132 -0.77 15.41 -1.48
N CYS A 133 -0.05 14.42 -0.96
CA CYS A 133 0.31 14.33 0.46
C CYS A 133 1.69 14.95 0.78
N GLY A 134 2.41 15.44 -0.21
CA GLY A 134 3.75 16.01 -0.01
C GLY A 134 4.80 14.97 0.40
N LEU A 135 4.67 13.72 -0.03
CA LEU A 135 5.58 12.64 0.31
C LEU A 135 6.77 12.60 -0.66
N ASP A 136 7.87 11.99 -0.21
CA ASP A 136 9.11 11.89 -1.00
C ASP A 136 8.96 10.84 -2.12
N LEU A 137 8.91 11.32 -3.35
CA LEU A 137 8.78 10.47 -4.55
C LEU A 137 9.95 9.50 -4.73
N ARG A 138 11.12 9.77 -4.14
CA ARG A 138 12.28 8.87 -4.24
C ARG A 138 12.02 7.52 -3.59
N VAL A 139 11.21 7.48 -2.52
CA VAL A 139 10.80 6.24 -1.86
C VAL A 139 9.98 5.37 -2.83
N LEU A 140 9.05 5.99 -3.55
CA LEU A 140 8.21 5.30 -4.53
C LEU A 140 9.03 4.78 -5.71
N GLU A 141 9.94 5.60 -6.25
CA GLU A 141 10.82 5.23 -7.36
C GLU A 141 11.73 4.07 -6.98
N GLN A 142 12.32 4.10 -5.79
CA GLN A 142 13.18 3.03 -5.30
C GLN A 142 12.40 1.73 -5.13
N ALA A 143 11.19 1.79 -4.58
CA ALA A 143 10.33 0.62 -4.43
C ALA A 143 10.01 -0.02 -5.78
N LEU A 144 9.74 0.79 -6.81
CA LEU A 144 9.51 0.31 -8.17
C LEU A 144 10.73 -0.41 -8.72
N GLN A 145 11.90 0.22 -8.66
CA GLN A 145 13.14 -0.33 -9.18
C GLN A 145 13.48 -1.67 -8.52
N GLU A 146 13.44 -1.74 -7.19
CA GLU A 146 13.76 -2.94 -6.43
C GLU A 146 12.76 -4.06 -6.70
N SER A 147 11.47 -3.75 -6.80
CA SER A 147 10.43 -4.76 -7.07
C SER A 147 10.56 -5.34 -8.47
N VAL A 148 10.84 -4.50 -9.47
CA VAL A 148 11.09 -4.96 -10.85
C VAL A 148 12.34 -5.81 -10.93
N GLN A 149 13.42 -5.43 -10.25
CA GLN A 149 14.65 -6.22 -10.19
C GLN A 149 14.42 -7.58 -9.56
N GLN A 150 13.67 -7.64 -8.47
CA GLN A 150 13.33 -8.90 -7.81
C GLN A 150 12.48 -9.81 -8.71
N ALA A 151 11.53 -9.24 -9.43
CA ALA A 151 10.69 -9.97 -10.37
C ALA A 151 11.52 -10.56 -11.51
N GLN A 152 12.43 -9.76 -12.09
CA GLN A 152 13.34 -10.20 -13.15
C GLN A 152 14.29 -11.30 -12.68
N HIS A 153 14.88 -11.13 -11.51
CA HIS A 153 15.80 -12.10 -10.93
C HIS A 153 15.12 -13.45 -10.73
N ARG A 154 13.90 -13.48 -10.23
CA ARG A 154 13.12 -14.69 -10.06
C ARG A 154 12.81 -15.37 -11.39
N MET A 155 12.40 -14.63 -12.41
CA MET A 155 12.12 -15.16 -13.74
C MET A 155 13.34 -15.82 -14.38
N MET A 156 14.55 -15.30 -14.11
CA MET A 156 15.80 -15.86 -14.61
C MET A 156 16.22 -17.13 -13.88
N GLN A 157 15.72 -17.37 -12.66
CA GLN A 157 16.04 -18.55 -11.84
C GLN A 157 15.04 -19.69 -12.02
N GLU A 158 13.89 -19.45 -12.61
CA GLU A 158 12.94 -20.53 -12.90
C GLU A 158 13.51 -21.45 -13.97
N PRO A 159 13.59 -22.77 -13.70
CA PRO A 159 14.07 -23.71 -14.70
C PRO A 159 13.13 -23.70 -15.89
N VAL A 160 13.69 -23.59 -17.09
CA VAL A 160 12.92 -23.77 -18.32
C VAL A 160 12.35 -25.19 -18.28
N ALA A 161 11.02 -25.31 -18.30
CA ALA A 161 10.38 -26.62 -18.33
C ALA A 161 10.88 -27.38 -19.57
N PRO A 162 11.32 -28.64 -19.43
CA PRO A 162 11.70 -29.43 -20.59
C PRO A 162 10.47 -29.62 -21.47
N TRP A 163 10.66 -29.46 -22.75
CA TRP A 163 9.64 -29.63 -23.78
C TRP A 163 9.01 -31.03 -23.74
#